data_b6b7a855b85a26425ec41b70667c535b
#
_entry.id   b6b7a855b85a26425ec41b70667c535b
#
_cell.length_a   1.000
_cell.length_b   1.000
_cell.length_c   1.000
_cell.angle_alpha   90.00
_cell.angle_beta   90.00
_cell.angle_gamma   90.00
#
_symmetry.space_group_name_H-M   'P 1'
#
loop_
_entity.id
_entity.type
_entity.pdbx_description
1 polymer ?
#
loop_
_entity_poly.entity_id
_entity_poly.type
_entity_poly.pdbx_seq_one_letter_code
_entity_poly.pdbx_strand_id
1 'polypeptide(L)'
;IIEELLSGLISTTLISLEIEELDLSITELTVLKKIKENKNFFDENNVFQRTKYEKFLLTNNMSAPMYELQLKNKELQKHLFDFIGAGIITPEFLLVKKFEEENKSLNLEYFPMENFYKNKEDLTNLEIENFLKENKDLLKREFIDFKYITLNPQILIGLEEFNQDFFDEIDKIENKISQGVTFEAIIENINANVLEIKEYAPSTTKKLNEDMIYSKRSSELDIIENGDNFLLYTITNKYDRDPDLTDQNINEEIRQLVYQKSKFDFNRSILEEIQKKEFNDNKFKEMASYNTQYLTINSINDHNVFEENSVKILYSLPDNSFTLVNDKNNKIYLVKITGSSKNSFNKTDENYLKFISNQYTINRMAILKSYDQLLNDKYKVQLNQKTIDRVKNYFK
;
A
#
# COMPACT_ATOMS: atom_id res chain seq x y z
N ILE A 1 -0.46 8.32 -9.04
CA ILE A 1 -0.78 9.73 -9.44
C ILE A 1 -1.57 9.74 -10.77
N ILE A 2 -1.02 9.23 -11.91
CA ILE A 2 -1.73 9.28 -13.22
C ILE A 2 -3.03 8.46 -13.18
N GLU A 3 -3.03 7.30 -12.59
CA GLU A 3 -4.22 6.44 -12.45
C GLU A 3 -5.29 7.07 -11.55
N GLU A 4 -4.91 7.75 -10.50
CA GLU A 4 -5.81 8.49 -9.62
C GLU A 4 -6.43 9.69 -10.34
N LEU A 5 -5.63 10.45 -11.09
CA LEU A 5 -6.12 11.57 -11.91
C LEU A 5 -7.10 11.08 -12.98
N LEU A 6 -6.79 9.96 -13.64
CA LEU A 6 -7.65 9.34 -14.65
C LEU A 6 -8.97 8.87 -14.03
N SER A 7 -8.92 8.19 -12.88
CA SER A 7 -10.12 7.78 -12.14
C SER A 7 -10.98 8.97 -11.74
N GLY A 8 -10.37 10.05 -11.23
CA GLY A 8 -11.08 11.28 -10.90
C GLY A 8 -11.74 11.95 -12.11
N LEU A 9 -11.05 11.96 -13.27
CA LEU A 9 -11.59 12.51 -14.50
C LEU A 9 -12.79 11.69 -15.01
N ILE A 10 -12.68 10.35 -14.97
CA ILE A 10 -13.78 9.45 -15.36
C ILE A 10 -14.99 9.70 -14.47
N SER A 11 -14.81 9.66 -13.15
CA SER A 11 -15.90 9.86 -12.18
C SER A 11 -16.58 11.22 -12.39
N THR A 12 -15.81 12.30 -12.59
CA THR A 12 -16.35 13.62 -12.85
C THR A 12 -17.14 13.68 -14.16
N THR A 13 -16.65 13.00 -15.20
CA THR A 13 -17.34 12.93 -16.51
C THR A 13 -18.65 12.15 -16.39
N LEU A 14 -18.64 11.00 -15.72
CA LEU A 14 -19.85 10.20 -15.50
C LEU A 14 -20.91 10.95 -14.70
N ILE A 15 -20.51 11.67 -13.66
CA ILE A 15 -21.39 12.54 -12.87
C ILE A 15 -21.99 13.63 -13.75
N SER A 16 -21.20 14.24 -14.64
CA SER A 16 -21.70 15.27 -15.55
C SER A 16 -22.74 14.74 -16.54
N LEU A 17 -22.50 13.55 -17.09
CA LEU A 17 -23.46 12.85 -17.96
C LEU A 17 -24.77 12.53 -17.23
N GLU A 18 -24.67 12.08 -15.99
CA GLU A 18 -25.83 11.76 -15.16
C GLU A 18 -26.64 13.01 -14.81
N ILE A 19 -25.99 14.13 -14.50
CA ILE A 19 -26.61 15.42 -14.26
C ILE A 19 -27.41 15.87 -15.49
N GLU A 20 -26.84 15.68 -16.69
CA GLU A 20 -27.48 16.02 -17.95
C GLU A 20 -28.68 15.11 -18.25
N GLU A 21 -28.54 13.79 -18.06
CA GLU A 21 -29.62 12.81 -18.29
C GLU A 21 -30.80 13.02 -17.32
N LEU A 22 -30.52 13.42 -16.09
CA LEU A 22 -31.54 13.73 -15.09
C LEU A 22 -32.15 15.14 -15.25
N ASP A 23 -31.70 15.92 -16.25
CA ASP A 23 -32.11 17.33 -16.49
C ASP A 23 -31.97 18.21 -15.23
N LEU A 24 -30.92 17.96 -14.45
CA LEU A 24 -30.65 18.76 -13.26
C LEU A 24 -30.11 20.13 -13.67
N SER A 25 -30.77 21.19 -13.20
CA SER A 25 -30.37 22.54 -13.49
C SER A 25 -30.41 23.45 -12.26
N ILE A 26 -29.59 24.48 -12.25
CA ILE A 26 -29.66 25.57 -11.28
C ILE A 26 -29.73 26.91 -12.00
N THR A 27 -30.44 27.84 -11.40
CA THR A 27 -30.60 29.16 -11.99
C THR A 27 -29.36 30.03 -11.82
N GLU A 28 -29.15 30.99 -12.73
CA GLU A 28 -28.07 31.97 -12.63
C GLU A 28 -28.15 32.76 -11.32
N LEU A 29 -29.36 33.05 -10.83
CA LEU A 29 -29.56 33.68 -9.55
C LEU A 29 -28.99 32.89 -8.38
N THR A 30 -29.07 31.54 -8.44
CA THR A 30 -28.47 30.67 -7.42
C THR A 30 -26.96 30.77 -7.46
N VAL A 31 -26.35 30.77 -8.65
CA VAL A 31 -24.90 30.94 -8.81
C VAL A 31 -24.43 32.27 -8.29
N LEU A 32 -25.11 33.37 -8.67
CA LEU A 32 -24.83 34.72 -8.16
C LEU A 32 -24.96 34.82 -6.63
N LYS A 33 -25.98 34.18 -6.06
CA LYS A 33 -26.16 34.16 -4.60
C LYS A 33 -24.96 33.45 -3.94
N LYS A 34 -24.51 32.32 -4.47
CA LYS A 34 -23.33 31.57 -3.96
C LYS A 34 -22.03 32.40 -4.04
N ILE A 35 -21.84 33.14 -5.13
CA ILE A 35 -20.69 34.07 -5.26
C ILE A 35 -20.76 35.14 -4.17
N LYS A 36 -21.92 35.71 -3.98
CA LYS A 36 -22.12 36.77 -2.97
C LYS A 36 -22.03 36.26 -1.53
N GLU A 37 -22.32 35.01 -1.27
CA GLU A 37 -22.22 34.38 0.06
C GLU A 37 -20.81 33.81 0.35
N ASN A 38 -19.89 33.85 -0.60
CA ASN A 38 -18.52 33.32 -0.40
C ASN A 38 -17.73 34.32 0.49
N LYS A 39 -17.40 33.83 1.69
CA LYS A 39 -16.69 34.61 2.72
C LYS A 39 -15.32 35.14 2.27
N ASN A 40 -14.69 34.49 1.29
CA ASN A 40 -13.41 34.97 0.75
C ASN A 40 -13.54 36.34 0.03
N PHE A 41 -14.74 36.69 -0.36
CA PHE A 41 -15.02 37.98 -1.03
C PHE A 41 -15.62 39.02 -0.09
N PHE A 42 -15.64 38.76 1.22
CA PHE A 42 -16.19 39.68 2.23
C PHE A 42 -15.11 40.64 2.74
N ASP A 43 -15.55 41.86 3.14
CA ASP A 43 -14.74 42.78 3.94
C ASP A 43 -14.80 42.42 5.44
N GLU A 44 -14.19 43.28 6.25
CA GLU A 44 -14.15 43.12 7.72
C GLU A 44 -15.56 43.23 8.36
N ASN A 45 -16.53 43.83 7.63
CA ASN A 45 -17.91 43.98 8.06
C ASN A 45 -18.85 42.88 7.54
N ASN A 46 -18.28 41.80 6.99
CA ASN A 46 -19.02 40.70 6.35
C ASN A 46 -19.88 41.13 5.15
N VAL A 47 -19.46 42.15 4.40
CA VAL A 47 -20.14 42.63 3.20
C VAL A 47 -19.34 42.17 1.96
N PHE A 48 -20.06 41.64 0.97
CA PHE A 48 -19.46 41.22 -0.30
C PHE A 48 -18.76 42.39 -1.01
N GLN A 49 -17.51 42.20 -1.40
CA GLN A 49 -16.69 43.15 -2.15
C GLN A 49 -16.38 42.64 -3.56
N ARG A 50 -16.95 43.34 -4.54
CA ARG A 50 -16.73 43.01 -5.96
C ARG A 50 -15.25 43.07 -6.34
N THR A 51 -14.50 44.00 -5.79
CA THR A 51 -13.05 44.15 -6.03
C THR A 51 -12.25 42.94 -5.55
N LYS A 52 -12.65 42.28 -4.45
CA LYS A 52 -12.02 41.03 -3.98
C LYS A 52 -12.32 39.89 -4.91
N TYR A 53 -13.54 39.80 -5.43
CA TYR A 53 -13.92 38.81 -6.43
C TYR A 53 -13.11 38.98 -7.75
N GLU A 54 -13.04 40.22 -8.27
CA GLU A 54 -12.28 40.53 -9.48
C GLU A 54 -10.77 40.23 -9.29
N LYS A 55 -10.19 40.60 -8.14
CA LYS A 55 -8.81 40.27 -7.79
C LYS A 55 -8.59 38.76 -7.73
N PHE A 56 -9.51 37.98 -7.16
CA PHE A 56 -9.45 36.54 -7.12
C PHE A 56 -9.41 35.95 -8.55
N LEU A 57 -10.26 36.42 -9.46
CA LEU A 57 -10.28 35.96 -10.86
C LEU A 57 -8.95 36.25 -11.55
N LEU A 58 -8.42 37.47 -11.39
CA LEU A 58 -7.13 37.84 -11.98
C LEU A 58 -5.96 37.01 -11.43
N THR A 59 -5.92 36.82 -10.11
CA THR A 59 -4.85 36.01 -9.46
C THR A 59 -4.85 34.58 -9.92
N ASN A 60 -6.03 34.01 -10.24
CA ASN A 60 -6.15 32.61 -10.70
C ASN A 60 -6.22 32.47 -12.23
N ASN A 61 -5.95 33.54 -13.00
CA ASN A 61 -6.04 33.54 -14.47
C ASN A 61 -7.41 33.02 -14.98
N MET A 62 -8.51 33.39 -14.32
CA MET A 62 -9.86 32.93 -14.62
C MET A 62 -10.74 34.08 -15.09
N SER A 63 -11.60 33.81 -16.07
CA SER A 63 -12.70 34.72 -16.41
C SER A 63 -13.93 34.50 -15.50
N ALA A 64 -14.77 35.51 -15.34
CA ALA A 64 -16.00 35.36 -14.57
C ALA A 64 -16.91 34.24 -15.12
N PRO A 65 -17.18 34.15 -16.45
CA PRO A 65 -17.96 33.03 -16.98
C PRO A 65 -17.36 31.65 -16.69
N MET A 66 -16.03 31.52 -16.68
CA MET A 66 -15.36 30.26 -16.36
C MET A 66 -15.53 29.87 -14.90
N TYR A 67 -15.41 30.83 -13.98
CA TYR A 67 -15.62 30.60 -12.56
C TYR A 67 -17.08 30.28 -12.25
N GLU A 68 -18.02 31.01 -12.87
CA GLU A 68 -19.47 30.78 -12.73
C GLU A 68 -19.86 29.38 -13.23
N LEU A 69 -19.29 28.94 -14.36
CA LEU A 69 -19.50 27.59 -14.88
C LEU A 69 -18.94 26.52 -13.94
N GLN A 70 -17.73 26.70 -13.40
CA GLN A 70 -17.16 25.78 -12.43
C GLN A 70 -18.01 25.71 -11.16
N LEU A 71 -18.46 26.85 -10.66
CA LEU A 71 -19.34 26.91 -9.48
C LEU A 71 -20.68 26.24 -9.75
N LYS A 72 -21.26 26.48 -10.93
CA LYS A 72 -22.51 25.82 -11.37
C LYS A 72 -22.35 24.30 -11.38
N ASN A 73 -21.28 23.77 -11.99
CA ASN A 73 -21.04 22.34 -12.05
C ASN A 73 -20.82 21.75 -10.64
N LYS A 74 -20.09 22.44 -9.79
CA LYS A 74 -19.89 22.01 -8.39
C LYS A 74 -21.20 21.96 -7.59
N GLU A 75 -22.06 22.95 -7.76
CA GLU A 75 -23.37 22.96 -7.07
C GLU A 75 -24.31 21.87 -7.64
N LEU A 76 -24.29 21.60 -8.95
CA LEU A 76 -25.06 20.51 -9.57
C LEU A 76 -24.59 19.15 -9.04
N GLN A 77 -23.29 18.90 -8.98
CA GLN A 77 -22.74 17.67 -8.40
C GLN A 77 -23.16 17.52 -6.92
N LYS A 78 -23.09 18.62 -6.17
CA LYS A 78 -23.54 18.63 -4.78
C LYS A 78 -25.03 18.27 -4.67
N HIS A 79 -25.88 18.87 -5.50
CA HIS A 79 -27.32 18.58 -5.52
C HIS A 79 -27.60 17.11 -5.87
N LEU A 80 -26.90 16.54 -6.87
CA LEU A 80 -26.99 15.14 -7.20
C LEU A 80 -26.61 14.25 -6.01
N PHE A 81 -25.47 14.53 -5.37
CA PHE A 81 -25.02 13.75 -4.21
C PHE A 81 -25.93 13.92 -2.99
N ASP A 82 -26.48 15.10 -2.78
CA ASP A 82 -27.46 15.34 -1.73
C ASP A 82 -28.75 14.58 -2.02
N PHE A 83 -29.21 14.53 -3.28
CA PHE A 83 -30.40 13.77 -3.71
C PHE A 83 -30.19 12.26 -3.54
N ILE A 84 -29.07 11.71 -4.01
CA ILE A 84 -28.75 10.28 -3.90
C ILE A 84 -28.52 9.87 -2.43
N GLY A 85 -27.87 10.71 -1.66
CA GLY A 85 -27.61 10.49 -0.24
C GLY A 85 -28.72 10.95 0.71
N ALA A 86 -29.82 11.50 0.20
CA ALA A 86 -30.92 11.97 1.03
C ALA A 86 -31.76 10.81 1.59
N GLY A 87 -32.29 10.99 2.78
CA GLY A 87 -33.23 10.03 3.38
C GLY A 87 -32.61 8.78 3.99
N ILE A 88 -31.27 8.69 4.05
CA ILE A 88 -30.59 7.60 4.74
C ILE A 88 -30.66 7.84 6.24
N ILE A 89 -31.68 7.28 6.86
CA ILE A 89 -31.84 7.33 8.32
C ILE A 89 -31.61 5.93 8.86
N THR A 90 -30.48 5.74 9.57
CA THR A 90 -30.27 4.50 10.31
C THR A 90 -31.23 4.49 11.49
N PRO A 91 -32.04 3.44 11.68
CA PRO A 91 -32.91 3.33 12.83
C PRO A 91 -32.14 3.49 14.15
N GLU A 92 -32.68 4.29 15.07
CA GLU A 92 -32.01 4.66 16.32
C GLU A 92 -31.60 3.43 17.13
N PHE A 93 -32.43 2.39 17.17
CA PHE A 93 -32.13 1.16 17.92
C PHE A 93 -30.88 0.44 17.37
N LEU A 94 -30.61 0.51 16.07
CA LEU A 94 -29.39 -0.04 15.48
C LEU A 94 -28.16 0.80 15.84
N LEU A 95 -28.30 2.13 15.87
CA LEU A 95 -27.23 3.02 16.31
C LEU A 95 -26.88 2.77 17.79
N VAL A 96 -27.90 2.68 18.65
CA VAL A 96 -27.73 2.37 20.07
C VAL A 96 -27.03 1.02 20.24
N LYS A 97 -27.54 -0.03 19.60
CA LYS A 97 -26.95 -1.36 19.69
C LYS A 97 -25.49 -1.38 19.23
N LYS A 98 -25.21 -0.75 18.09
CA LYS A 98 -23.85 -0.67 17.57
C LYS A 98 -22.92 0.09 18.50
N PHE A 99 -23.37 1.24 19.04
CA PHE A 99 -22.61 2.00 20.03
C PHE A 99 -22.31 1.20 21.29
N GLU A 100 -23.31 0.49 21.82
CA GLU A 100 -23.13 -0.39 22.99
C GLU A 100 -22.10 -1.49 22.73
N GLU A 101 -22.16 -2.13 21.55
CA GLU A 101 -21.20 -3.17 21.16
C GLU A 101 -19.76 -2.64 20.99
N GLU A 102 -19.60 -1.45 20.44
CA GLU A 102 -18.28 -0.83 20.24
C GLU A 102 -17.69 -0.26 21.54
N ASN A 103 -18.54 0.07 22.53
CA ASN A 103 -18.13 0.68 23.81
C ASN A 103 -18.36 -0.23 25.03
N LYS A 104 -18.66 -1.52 24.84
CA LYS A 104 -18.64 -2.48 25.95
C LYS A 104 -17.22 -2.65 26.49
N SER A 105 -17.07 -2.96 27.76
CA SER A 105 -15.77 -3.37 28.31
C SER A 105 -15.59 -4.87 28.15
N LEU A 106 -14.39 -5.29 27.71
CA LEU A 106 -13.98 -6.70 27.65
C LEU A 106 -12.94 -6.99 28.71
N ASN A 107 -13.18 -8.04 29.51
CA ASN A 107 -12.21 -8.55 30.46
C ASN A 107 -11.44 -9.71 29.79
N LEU A 108 -10.14 -9.65 29.85
CA LEU A 108 -9.24 -10.56 29.17
C LEU A 108 -8.25 -11.19 30.15
N GLU A 109 -7.98 -12.47 29.95
CA GLU A 109 -6.79 -13.16 30.43
C GLU A 109 -5.90 -13.45 29.23
N TYR A 110 -4.60 -13.16 29.32
CA TYR A 110 -3.70 -13.37 28.19
C TYR A 110 -2.26 -13.64 28.62
N PHE A 111 -1.49 -14.28 27.75
CA PHE A 111 -0.06 -14.51 27.92
C PHE A 111 0.66 -14.58 26.58
N PRO A 112 1.99 -14.27 26.56
CA PRO A 112 2.77 -14.28 25.33
C PRO A 112 3.04 -15.73 24.85
N MET A 113 2.98 -15.93 23.54
CA MET A 113 3.26 -17.22 22.91
C MET A 113 4.76 -17.52 22.77
N GLU A 114 5.63 -16.54 22.99
CA GLU A 114 7.08 -16.67 22.80
C GLU A 114 7.68 -17.86 23.58
N ASN A 115 7.18 -18.13 24.77
CA ASN A 115 7.68 -19.21 25.64
C ASN A 115 7.34 -20.63 25.15
N PHE A 116 6.49 -20.76 24.14
CA PHE A 116 6.04 -22.04 23.60
C PHE A 116 6.67 -22.36 22.26
N TYR A 117 7.39 -21.43 21.68
CA TYR A 117 8.09 -21.68 20.45
C TYR A 117 9.38 -22.45 20.70
N LYS A 118 9.74 -23.34 19.79
CA LYS A 118 11.07 -23.96 19.79
C LYS A 118 12.15 -22.86 19.75
N ASN A 119 13.31 -23.13 20.36
CA ASN A 119 14.45 -22.26 20.08
C ASN A 119 15.01 -22.56 18.70
N LYS A 120 15.69 -21.58 18.11
CA LYS A 120 16.29 -21.72 16.79
C LYS A 120 17.38 -22.82 16.76
N GLU A 121 18.07 -22.98 17.88
CA GLU A 121 19.12 -23.97 18.09
C GLU A 121 18.57 -25.41 18.13
N ASP A 122 17.29 -25.58 18.50
CA ASP A 122 16.62 -26.88 18.62
C ASP A 122 16.07 -27.39 17.27
N LEU A 123 16.26 -26.63 16.18
CA LEU A 123 15.85 -27.04 14.84
C LEU A 123 16.73 -28.20 14.34
N THR A 124 16.09 -29.29 13.99
CA THR A 124 16.76 -30.49 13.48
C THR A 124 17.13 -30.35 11.99
N ASN A 125 18.16 -31.07 11.57
CA ASN A 125 18.52 -31.12 10.14
C ASN A 125 17.38 -31.69 9.27
N LEU A 126 16.58 -32.60 9.81
CA LEU A 126 15.41 -33.16 9.12
C LEU A 126 14.34 -32.08 8.83
N GLU A 127 14.08 -31.17 9.78
CA GLU A 127 13.14 -30.06 9.58
C GLU A 127 13.64 -29.12 8.49
N ILE A 128 14.94 -28.84 8.46
CA ILE A 128 15.57 -28.01 7.43
C ILE A 128 15.46 -28.70 6.05
N GLU A 129 15.79 -29.99 5.96
CA GLU A 129 15.70 -30.74 4.70
C GLU A 129 14.26 -30.84 4.17
N ASN A 130 13.28 -31.07 5.05
CA ASN A 130 11.87 -31.09 4.68
C ASN A 130 11.42 -29.73 4.17
N PHE A 131 11.79 -28.66 4.85
CA PHE A 131 11.48 -27.28 4.43
C PHE A 131 12.06 -26.97 3.04
N LEU A 132 13.31 -27.36 2.79
CA LEU A 132 13.97 -27.20 1.49
C LEU A 132 13.26 -27.99 0.38
N LYS A 133 12.82 -29.22 0.67
CA LYS A 133 12.07 -30.04 -0.30
C LYS A 133 10.71 -29.42 -0.64
N GLU A 134 9.99 -28.96 0.37
CA GLU A 134 8.67 -28.32 0.20
C GLU A 134 8.73 -26.99 -0.54
N ASN A 135 9.83 -26.24 -0.38
CA ASN A 135 10.00 -24.90 -0.91
C ASN A 135 11.10 -24.77 -1.97
N LYS A 136 11.49 -25.89 -2.59
CA LYS A 136 12.64 -25.99 -3.49
C LYS A 136 12.65 -24.89 -4.55
N ASP A 137 11.54 -24.67 -5.23
CA ASP A 137 11.45 -23.70 -6.31
C ASP A 137 11.43 -22.24 -5.85
N LEU A 138 10.98 -21.99 -4.63
CA LEU A 138 10.96 -20.64 -4.03
C LEU A 138 12.32 -20.24 -3.44
N LEU A 139 13.13 -21.22 -3.07
CA LEU A 139 14.44 -21.01 -2.43
C LEU A 139 15.60 -21.02 -3.41
N LYS A 140 15.36 -21.39 -4.66
CA LYS A 140 16.38 -21.27 -5.70
C LYS A 140 16.86 -19.84 -5.82
N ARG A 141 18.16 -19.68 -5.96
CA ARG A 141 18.79 -18.41 -6.26
C ARG A 141 19.20 -18.38 -7.72
N GLU A 142 18.81 -17.32 -8.42
CA GLU A 142 19.28 -17.08 -9.77
C GLU A 142 20.73 -16.59 -9.72
N PHE A 143 21.59 -17.23 -10.49
CA PHE A 143 22.98 -16.82 -10.72
C PHE A 143 23.12 -16.35 -12.15
N ILE A 144 23.99 -15.37 -12.36
CA ILE A 144 24.32 -14.88 -13.68
C ILE A 144 25.82 -14.92 -13.92
N ASP A 145 26.19 -15.23 -15.18
CA ASP A 145 27.50 -14.97 -15.71
C ASP A 145 27.40 -13.74 -16.62
N PHE A 146 28.31 -12.82 -16.48
CA PHE A 146 28.25 -11.58 -17.25
C PHE A 146 29.65 -10.99 -17.50
N LYS A 147 29.73 -10.16 -18.54
CA LYS A 147 30.88 -9.31 -18.82
C LYS A 147 30.47 -7.86 -18.75
N TYR A 148 31.36 -7.01 -18.31
CA TYR A 148 31.12 -5.57 -18.34
C TYR A 148 32.38 -4.76 -18.49
N ILE A 149 32.22 -3.54 -18.95
CA ILE A 149 33.23 -2.48 -18.96
C ILE A 149 32.69 -1.25 -18.27
N THR A 150 33.58 -0.46 -17.70
CA THR A 150 33.25 0.89 -17.19
C THR A 150 33.63 1.89 -18.23
N LEU A 151 32.65 2.75 -18.59
CA LEU A 151 32.80 3.84 -19.55
C LEU A 151 32.85 5.18 -18.81
N ASN A 152 33.82 5.99 -19.16
CA ASN A 152 33.96 7.36 -18.70
C ASN A 152 34.48 8.23 -19.85
N PRO A 153 34.52 9.57 -19.72
CA PRO A 153 34.96 10.46 -20.77
C PRO A 153 36.39 10.15 -21.29
N GLN A 154 37.30 9.79 -20.36
CA GLN A 154 38.69 9.47 -20.75
C GLN A 154 38.75 8.25 -21.68
N ILE A 155 37.89 7.24 -21.47
CA ILE A 155 37.88 6.00 -22.26
C ILE A 155 37.18 6.21 -23.62
N LEU A 156 36.06 6.97 -23.65
CA LEU A 156 35.28 7.14 -24.88
C LEU A 156 35.78 8.25 -25.79
N ILE A 157 36.18 9.38 -25.24
CA ILE A 157 36.53 10.58 -25.99
C ILE A 157 37.94 11.13 -25.69
N GLY A 158 38.69 10.52 -24.79
CA GLY A 158 40.04 10.94 -24.39
C GLY A 158 40.12 12.23 -23.58
N LEU A 159 39.01 12.71 -23.01
CA LEU A 159 38.91 13.90 -22.14
C LEU A 159 38.57 13.50 -20.71
N GLU A 160 38.89 14.37 -19.73
CA GLU A 160 38.57 14.08 -18.30
C GLU A 160 37.19 14.56 -17.91
N GLU A 161 36.59 15.50 -18.62
CA GLU A 161 35.32 16.12 -18.29
C GLU A 161 34.17 15.58 -19.14
N PHE A 162 32.99 15.50 -18.54
CA PHE A 162 31.75 15.19 -19.25
C PHE A 162 31.34 16.36 -20.13
N ASN A 163 31.10 16.08 -21.39
CA ASN A 163 30.65 17.07 -22.38
C ASN A 163 29.63 16.41 -23.35
N GLN A 164 29.11 17.19 -24.29
CA GLN A 164 28.13 16.71 -25.26
C GLN A 164 28.67 15.53 -26.09
N ASP A 165 29.94 15.59 -26.49
CA ASP A 165 30.56 14.54 -27.33
C ASP A 165 30.55 13.18 -26.61
N PHE A 166 30.74 13.19 -25.28
CA PHE A 166 30.64 11.96 -24.46
C PHE A 166 29.24 11.38 -24.50
N PHE A 167 28.22 12.21 -24.28
CA PHE A 167 26.83 11.74 -24.30
C PHE A 167 26.38 11.29 -25.68
N ASP A 168 26.86 11.96 -26.74
CA ASP A 168 26.61 11.54 -28.11
C ASP A 168 27.22 10.15 -28.41
N GLU A 169 28.37 9.80 -27.80
CA GLU A 169 28.96 8.46 -27.93
C GLU A 169 28.13 7.42 -27.11
N ILE A 170 27.63 7.78 -25.91
CA ILE A 170 26.71 6.93 -25.15
C ILE A 170 25.43 6.66 -25.96
N ASP A 171 24.82 7.70 -26.56
CA ASP A 171 23.64 7.55 -27.42
C ASP A 171 23.89 6.64 -28.63
N LYS A 172 25.09 6.70 -29.22
CA LYS A 172 25.50 5.78 -30.30
C LYS A 172 25.60 4.35 -29.82
N ILE A 173 26.09 4.11 -28.59
CA ILE A 173 26.16 2.79 -28.00
C ILE A 173 24.73 2.26 -27.75
N GLU A 174 23.85 3.07 -27.17
CA GLU A 174 22.43 2.71 -26.95
C GLU A 174 21.71 2.37 -28.26
N ASN A 175 21.95 3.17 -29.31
CA ASN A 175 21.41 2.90 -30.64
C ASN A 175 21.94 1.58 -31.23
N LYS A 176 23.22 1.22 -31.03
CA LYS A 176 23.77 -0.06 -31.45
C LYS A 176 23.13 -1.22 -30.67
N ILE A 177 22.95 -1.06 -29.38
CA ILE A 177 22.23 -2.07 -28.52
C ILE A 177 20.82 -2.28 -29.07
N SER A 178 20.08 -1.19 -29.35
CA SER A 178 18.70 -1.28 -29.86
C SER A 178 18.61 -1.94 -31.24
N GLN A 179 19.69 -1.87 -32.05
CA GLN A 179 19.83 -2.53 -33.35
C GLN A 179 20.29 -3.99 -33.24
N GLY A 180 20.53 -4.49 -32.04
CA GLY A 180 20.94 -5.87 -31.80
C GLY A 180 22.43 -6.13 -32.06
N VAL A 181 23.27 -5.11 -32.01
CA VAL A 181 24.74 -5.26 -32.15
C VAL A 181 25.26 -5.95 -30.89
N THR A 182 26.15 -6.93 -31.03
CA THR A 182 26.71 -7.70 -29.90
C THR A 182 27.67 -6.85 -29.07
N PHE A 183 27.82 -7.26 -27.79
CA PHE A 183 28.74 -6.62 -26.84
C PHE A 183 30.17 -6.51 -27.44
N GLU A 184 30.68 -7.61 -27.97
CA GLU A 184 32.03 -7.69 -28.56
C GLU A 184 32.21 -6.69 -29.73
N ALA A 185 31.20 -6.55 -30.59
CA ALA A 185 31.26 -5.63 -31.70
C ALA A 185 31.14 -4.14 -31.24
N ILE A 186 30.44 -3.88 -30.15
CA ILE A 186 30.35 -2.54 -29.59
C ILE A 186 31.70 -2.09 -29.03
N ILE A 187 32.38 -3.00 -28.30
CA ILE A 187 33.63 -2.68 -27.59
C ILE A 187 34.90 -2.78 -28.46
N GLU A 188 34.80 -3.27 -29.72
CA GLU A 188 35.95 -3.52 -30.62
C GLU A 188 36.90 -2.33 -30.72
N ASN A 189 36.36 -1.11 -30.76
CA ASN A 189 37.12 0.14 -30.86
C ASN A 189 37.23 0.90 -29.53
N ILE A 190 36.80 0.32 -28.42
CA ILE A 190 36.86 0.93 -27.08
C ILE A 190 38.02 0.32 -26.31
N ASN A 191 39.02 1.15 -25.97
CA ASN A 191 40.15 0.66 -25.18
C ASN A 191 39.81 0.57 -23.66
N ALA A 192 38.92 -0.34 -23.31
CA ALA A 192 38.48 -0.57 -21.92
C ALA A 192 38.83 -2.00 -21.47
N ASN A 193 39.07 -2.15 -20.19
CA ASN A 193 39.31 -3.46 -19.59
C ASN A 193 37.98 -4.20 -19.41
N VAL A 194 37.82 -5.35 -20.06
CA VAL A 194 36.64 -6.21 -19.89
C VAL A 194 36.78 -7.05 -18.64
N LEU A 195 35.85 -6.90 -17.74
CA LEU A 195 35.72 -7.74 -16.54
C LEU A 195 34.71 -8.84 -16.80
N GLU A 196 35.11 -10.09 -16.61
CA GLU A 196 34.24 -11.27 -16.68
C GLU A 196 33.98 -11.79 -15.27
N ILE A 197 32.69 -11.88 -14.91
CA ILE A 197 32.24 -12.39 -13.63
C ILE A 197 31.37 -13.61 -13.86
N LYS A 198 31.67 -14.68 -13.13
CA LYS A 198 30.91 -15.94 -13.20
C LYS A 198 30.25 -16.23 -11.87
N GLU A 199 29.12 -16.93 -11.95
CA GLU A 199 28.39 -17.43 -10.79
C GLU A 199 28.04 -16.33 -9.79
N TYR A 200 27.59 -15.18 -10.30
CA TYR A 200 27.29 -14.04 -9.45
C TYR A 200 25.82 -14.09 -8.97
N ALA A 201 25.67 -13.94 -7.68
CA ALA A 201 24.43 -13.55 -6.99
C ALA A 201 24.79 -12.57 -5.87
N PRO A 202 23.95 -11.59 -5.53
CA PRO A 202 24.22 -10.64 -4.46
C PRO A 202 24.50 -11.34 -3.14
N SER A 203 25.49 -10.87 -2.41
CA SER A 203 25.89 -11.37 -1.09
C SER A 203 25.88 -10.24 -0.06
N THR A 204 26.17 -10.58 1.19
CA THR A 204 26.33 -9.57 2.28
C THR A 204 27.47 -8.59 2.01
N THR A 205 28.46 -8.99 1.23
CA THR A 205 29.55 -8.09 0.78
C THR A 205 29.09 -7.37 -0.48
N LYS A 206 28.78 -6.10 -0.34
CA LYS A 206 28.29 -5.26 -1.46
C LYS A 206 29.39 -5.08 -2.52
N LYS A 207 29.05 -5.42 -3.76
CA LYS A 207 29.84 -5.12 -4.97
C LYS A 207 28.96 -4.23 -5.84
N LEU A 208 29.15 -2.91 -5.72
CA LEU A 208 28.22 -1.91 -6.27
C LEU A 208 27.91 -2.12 -7.76
N ASN A 209 28.92 -2.32 -8.61
CA ASN A 209 28.72 -2.49 -10.03
C ASN A 209 28.01 -3.79 -10.36
N GLU A 210 28.45 -4.89 -9.77
CA GLU A 210 27.89 -6.23 -9.98
C GLU A 210 26.46 -6.33 -9.44
N ASP A 211 26.17 -5.72 -8.29
CA ASP A 211 24.81 -5.65 -7.72
C ASP A 211 23.87 -4.85 -8.63
N MET A 212 24.34 -3.74 -9.22
CA MET A 212 23.59 -2.95 -10.21
C MET A 212 23.25 -3.77 -11.46
N ILE A 213 24.25 -4.45 -12.05
CA ILE A 213 24.07 -5.30 -13.22
C ILE A 213 23.09 -6.44 -12.89
N TYR A 214 23.24 -7.06 -11.72
CA TYR A 214 22.32 -8.12 -11.29
C TYR A 214 20.88 -7.62 -11.16
N SER A 215 20.67 -6.41 -10.67
CA SER A 215 19.34 -5.80 -10.55
C SER A 215 18.66 -5.58 -11.91
N LYS A 216 19.44 -5.41 -12.98
CA LYS A 216 19.00 -5.17 -14.37
C LYS A 216 19.10 -6.41 -15.26
N ARG A 217 19.28 -7.59 -14.70
CA ARG A 217 19.50 -8.85 -15.40
C ARG A 217 18.37 -9.34 -16.31
N SER A 218 17.25 -8.63 -16.34
CA SER A 218 16.18 -8.88 -17.33
C SER A 218 16.63 -8.55 -18.76
N SER A 219 17.54 -7.58 -18.90
CA SER A 219 18.16 -7.20 -20.19
C SER A 219 19.43 -8.02 -20.39
N GLU A 220 19.61 -8.61 -21.59
CA GLU A 220 20.82 -9.39 -21.91
C GLU A 220 22.03 -8.52 -22.20
N LEU A 221 21.82 -7.37 -22.82
CA LEU A 221 22.83 -6.36 -23.12
C LEU A 221 22.22 -4.98 -22.86
N ASP A 222 22.88 -4.18 -22.06
CA ASP A 222 22.39 -2.85 -21.71
C ASP A 222 23.52 -1.96 -21.19
N ILE A 223 23.23 -0.67 -21.02
CA ILE A 223 24.11 0.32 -20.42
C ILE A 223 23.40 0.96 -19.21
N ILE A 224 24.13 1.10 -18.12
CA ILE A 224 23.59 1.63 -16.84
C ILE A 224 24.46 2.80 -16.39
N GLU A 225 23.83 3.91 -16.04
CA GLU A 225 24.48 5.02 -15.37
C GLU A 225 24.83 4.63 -13.90
N ASN A 226 26.08 4.89 -13.52
CA ASN A 226 26.59 4.60 -12.17
C ASN A 226 27.43 5.78 -11.65
N GLY A 227 26.75 6.78 -11.12
CA GLY A 227 27.38 8.03 -10.67
C GLY A 227 28.08 8.75 -11.81
N ASP A 228 29.43 8.90 -11.69
CA ASP A 228 30.24 9.55 -12.71
C ASP A 228 30.71 8.61 -13.83
N ASN A 229 30.12 7.42 -13.98
CA ASN A 229 30.50 6.41 -14.97
C ASN A 229 29.27 5.73 -15.57
N PHE A 230 29.49 5.02 -16.67
CA PHE A 230 28.49 4.11 -17.25
C PHE A 230 29.04 2.70 -17.27
N LEU A 231 28.16 1.72 -17.02
CA LEU A 231 28.48 0.30 -17.10
C LEU A 231 27.81 -0.27 -18.34
N LEU A 232 28.58 -0.64 -19.35
CA LEU A 232 28.10 -1.46 -20.47
C LEU A 232 28.32 -2.91 -20.12
N TYR A 233 27.26 -3.72 -20.10
CA TYR A 233 27.33 -5.11 -19.71
C TYR A 233 26.57 -6.05 -20.65
N THR A 234 26.95 -7.30 -20.66
CA THR A 234 26.20 -8.38 -21.30
C THR A 234 26.11 -9.58 -20.38
N ILE A 235 24.88 -10.11 -20.23
CA ILE A 235 24.62 -11.37 -19.51
C ILE A 235 24.89 -12.51 -20.46
N THR A 236 25.84 -13.39 -20.10
CA THR A 236 26.23 -14.53 -20.93
C THR A 236 25.51 -15.81 -20.54
N ASN A 237 25.06 -15.92 -19.28
CA ASN A 237 24.30 -17.07 -18.81
C ASN A 237 23.43 -16.70 -17.62
N LYS A 238 22.27 -17.38 -17.48
CA LYS A 238 21.37 -17.31 -16.31
C LYS A 238 20.94 -18.70 -15.92
N TYR A 239 21.02 -19.01 -14.64
CA TYR A 239 20.63 -20.31 -14.13
C TYR A 239 20.29 -20.26 -12.65
N ASP A 240 19.39 -21.15 -12.25
CA ASP A 240 18.99 -21.30 -10.86
C ASP A 240 19.79 -22.38 -10.16
N ARG A 241 20.18 -22.11 -8.92
CA ARG A 241 20.80 -23.11 -8.03
C ARG A 241 20.01 -23.27 -6.75
N ASP A 242 20.02 -24.49 -6.25
CA ASP A 242 19.53 -24.81 -4.91
C ASP A 242 20.44 -24.11 -3.88
N PRO A 243 19.90 -23.71 -2.70
CA PRO A 243 20.69 -23.08 -1.64
C PRO A 243 21.86 -23.98 -1.20
N ASP A 244 23.05 -23.43 -1.14
CA ASP A 244 24.23 -24.13 -0.60
C ASP A 244 24.26 -24.02 0.92
N LEU A 245 23.88 -25.06 1.62
CA LEU A 245 23.89 -25.12 3.08
C LEU A 245 25.29 -25.17 3.69
N THR A 246 26.35 -25.33 2.89
CA THR A 246 27.74 -25.25 3.37
C THR A 246 28.16 -23.77 3.59
N ASP A 247 27.49 -22.83 2.89
CA ASP A 247 27.62 -21.40 3.16
C ASP A 247 26.91 -21.06 4.49
N GLN A 248 27.68 -20.57 5.44
CA GLN A 248 27.19 -20.27 6.79
C GLN A 248 26.05 -19.19 6.76
N ASN A 249 26.10 -18.21 5.87
CA ASN A 249 25.08 -17.17 5.77
C ASN A 249 23.78 -17.74 5.19
N ILE A 250 23.87 -18.56 4.15
CA ILE A 250 22.71 -19.21 3.53
C ILE A 250 22.07 -20.19 4.54
N ASN A 251 22.87 -20.97 5.24
CA ASN A 251 22.38 -21.87 6.27
C ASN A 251 21.63 -21.12 7.38
N GLU A 252 22.19 -20.01 7.84
CA GLU A 252 21.57 -19.18 8.88
C GLU A 252 20.25 -18.56 8.38
N GLU A 253 20.20 -18.09 7.15
CA GLU A 253 18.98 -17.58 6.51
C GLU A 253 17.90 -18.66 6.42
N ILE A 254 18.25 -19.85 5.95
CA ILE A 254 17.30 -20.99 5.87
C ILE A 254 16.81 -21.39 7.27
N ARG A 255 17.70 -21.48 8.26
CA ARG A 255 17.31 -21.75 9.66
C ARG A 255 16.33 -20.69 10.19
N GLN A 256 16.54 -19.42 9.84
CA GLN A 256 15.61 -18.37 10.21
C GLN A 256 14.23 -18.55 9.57
N LEU A 257 14.16 -18.94 8.29
CA LEU A 257 12.90 -19.24 7.61
C LEU A 257 12.18 -20.44 8.23
N VAL A 258 12.91 -21.53 8.51
CA VAL A 258 12.36 -22.71 9.20
C VAL A 258 11.83 -22.37 10.58
N TYR A 259 12.56 -21.53 11.32
CA TYR A 259 12.12 -21.04 12.63
C TYR A 259 10.81 -20.23 12.53
N GLN A 260 10.71 -19.32 11.58
CA GLN A 260 9.46 -18.56 11.36
C GLN A 260 8.31 -19.48 10.96
N LYS A 261 8.55 -20.45 10.08
CA LYS A 261 7.56 -21.45 9.71
C LYS A 261 7.08 -22.25 10.93
N SER A 262 8.00 -22.70 11.78
CA SER A 262 7.66 -23.47 12.97
C SER A 262 6.77 -22.69 13.94
N LYS A 263 7.02 -21.39 14.12
CA LYS A 263 6.15 -20.49 14.88
C LYS A 263 4.76 -20.37 14.24
N PHE A 264 4.74 -20.17 12.93
CA PHE A 264 3.47 -20.06 12.19
C PHE A 264 2.64 -21.35 12.30
N ASP A 265 3.27 -22.51 12.10
CA ASP A 265 2.60 -23.80 12.16
C ASP A 265 2.09 -24.09 13.58
N PHE A 266 2.85 -23.71 14.62
CA PHE A 266 2.41 -23.85 16.00
C PHE A 266 1.20 -22.96 16.29
N ASN A 267 1.25 -21.69 15.91
CA ASN A 267 0.13 -20.77 16.09
C ASN A 267 -1.11 -21.23 15.33
N ARG A 268 -0.92 -21.72 14.11
CA ARG A 268 -1.98 -22.30 13.29
C ARG A 268 -2.61 -23.51 13.96
N SER A 269 -1.82 -24.41 14.55
CA SER A 269 -2.34 -25.58 15.26
C SER A 269 -3.23 -25.18 16.44
N ILE A 270 -2.83 -24.17 17.21
CA ILE A 270 -3.65 -23.62 18.31
C ILE A 270 -4.98 -23.04 17.78
N LEU A 271 -4.93 -22.25 16.68
CA LEU A 271 -6.15 -21.72 16.08
C LEU A 271 -7.07 -22.81 15.54
N GLU A 272 -6.53 -23.87 14.94
CA GLU A 272 -7.30 -25.01 14.45
C GLU A 272 -8.01 -25.77 15.62
N GLU A 273 -7.32 -25.96 16.73
CA GLU A 273 -7.93 -26.53 17.94
C GLU A 273 -9.03 -25.64 18.51
N ILE A 274 -8.84 -24.31 18.51
CA ILE A 274 -9.87 -23.34 18.93
C ILE A 274 -11.09 -23.46 18.01
N GLN A 275 -10.90 -23.49 16.69
CA GLN A 275 -11.97 -23.60 15.70
C GLN A 275 -12.75 -24.91 15.83
N LYS A 276 -12.05 -26.04 16.12
CA LYS A 276 -12.66 -27.36 16.35
C LYS A 276 -13.29 -27.48 17.74
N LYS A 277 -13.18 -26.45 18.58
CA LYS A 277 -13.63 -26.45 19.99
C LYS A 277 -12.92 -27.51 20.85
N GLU A 278 -11.72 -27.91 20.48
CA GLU A 278 -10.85 -28.83 21.21
C GLU A 278 -9.97 -28.09 22.23
N PHE A 279 -9.76 -26.77 22.01
CA PHE A 279 -9.07 -25.90 22.95
C PHE A 279 -10.05 -25.44 24.04
N ASN A 280 -9.69 -25.65 25.30
CA ASN A 280 -10.57 -25.39 26.45
C ASN A 280 -9.84 -24.72 27.63
N ASP A 281 -10.59 -24.38 28.69
CA ASP A 281 -10.06 -23.71 29.87
C ASP A 281 -8.93 -24.45 30.56
N ASN A 282 -8.97 -25.80 30.59
CA ASN A 282 -7.90 -26.58 31.22
C ASN A 282 -6.59 -26.41 30.43
N LYS A 283 -6.67 -26.50 29.11
CA LYS A 283 -5.52 -26.34 28.24
C LYS A 283 -4.96 -24.90 28.30
N PHE A 284 -5.87 -23.91 28.34
CA PHE A 284 -5.46 -22.51 28.54
C PHE A 284 -4.72 -22.34 29.88
N LYS A 285 -5.24 -22.86 30.96
CA LYS A 285 -4.63 -22.78 32.31
C LYS A 285 -3.30 -23.54 32.39
N GLU A 286 -3.21 -24.68 31.75
CA GLU A 286 -1.97 -25.47 31.67
C GLU A 286 -0.87 -24.67 30.98
N MET A 287 -1.18 -24.05 29.83
CA MET A 287 -0.25 -23.18 29.12
C MET A 287 0.05 -21.89 29.89
N ALA A 288 -0.94 -21.33 30.56
CA ALA A 288 -0.83 -20.06 31.26
C ALA A 288 -0.04 -20.12 32.59
N SER A 289 0.35 -21.32 33.06
CA SER A 289 0.67 -21.69 34.46
C SER A 289 1.58 -20.73 35.25
N TYR A 290 2.27 -19.75 34.63
CA TYR A 290 3.15 -18.81 35.36
C TYR A 290 3.14 -17.37 34.86
N ASN A 291 2.42 -17.01 33.80
CA ASN A 291 2.54 -15.67 33.15
C ASN A 291 1.20 -15.07 32.69
N THR A 292 0.10 -15.42 33.32
CA THR A 292 -1.21 -14.85 32.99
C THR A 292 -1.23 -13.37 33.35
N GLN A 293 -1.60 -12.55 32.41
CA GLN A 293 -1.86 -11.12 32.56
C GLN A 293 -3.37 -10.88 32.43
N TYR A 294 -3.85 -9.83 33.07
CA TYR A 294 -5.25 -9.42 33.06
C TYR A 294 -5.37 -8.03 32.46
N LEU A 295 -6.34 -7.83 31.61
CA LEU A 295 -6.60 -6.55 30.96
C LEU A 295 -8.09 -6.33 30.80
N THR A 296 -8.54 -5.10 31.05
CA THR A 296 -9.85 -4.64 30.64
C THR A 296 -9.70 -3.64 29.50
N ILE A 297 -10.28 -3.94 28.35
CA ILE A 297 -10.39 -3.04 27.21
C ILE A 297 -11.74 -2.36 27.29
N ASN A 298 -11.79 -1.02 27.30
CA ASN A 298 -13.01 -0.26 27.59
C ASN A 298 -13.81 0.15 26.34
N SER A 299 -13.22 0.04 25.16
CA SER A 299 -13.89 0.27 23.88
C SER A 299 -13.12 -0.38 22.75
N ILE A 300 -13.75 -0.56 21.59
CA ILE A 300 -13.10 -1.05 20.36
C ILE A 300 -11.94 -0.15 19.90
N ASN A 301 -11.90 1.09 20.36
CA ASN A 301 -10.84 2.06 20.06
C ASN A 301 -9.71 2.09 21.11
N ASP A 302 -9.77 1.23 22.12
CA ASP A 302 -8.73 1.13 23.15
C ASP A 302 -7.60 0.19 22.65
N HIS A 303 -6.64 0.80 21.94
CA HIS A 303 -5.50 0.10 21.34
C HIS A 303 -4.22 0.30 22.18
N ASN A 304 -4.31 0.37 23.49
CA ASN A 304 -3.14 0.64 24.34
C ASN A 304 -2.15 -0.54 24.38
N VAL A 305 -2.67 -1.77 24.42
CA VAL A 305 -1.87 -3.01 24.52
C VAL A 305 -1.81 -3.73 23.19
N PHE A 306 -2.96 -4.02 22.60
CA PHE A 306 -3.06 -4.77 21.35
C PHE A 306 -3.19 -3.86 20.14
N GLU A 307 -2.83 -4.37 18.96
CA GLU A 307 -3.02 -3.70 17.68
C GLU A 307 -4.51 -3.51 17.36
N GLU A 308 -4.85 -2.52 16.55
CA GLU A 308 -6.23 -2.17 16.18
C GLU A 308 -7.03 -3.35 15.62
N ASN A 309 -6.45 -4.12 14.69
CA ASN A 309 -7.13 -5.29 14.12
C ASN A 309 -7.33 -6.39 15.17
N SER A 310 -6.37 -6.56 16.06
CA SER A 310 -6.46 -7.50 17.19
C SER A 310 -7.62 -7.14 18.12
N VAL A 311 -7.78 -5.88 18.47
CA VAL A 311 -8.92 -5.41 19.29
C VAL A 311 -10.25 -5.64 18.56
N LYS A 312 -10.34 -5.35 17.25
CA LYS A 312 -11.54 -5.65 16.46
C LYS A 312 -11.91 -7.14 16.47
N ILE A 313 -10.91 -8.03 16.38
CA ILE A 313 -11.10 -9.47 16.48
C ILE A 313 -11.69 -9.81 17.86
N LEU A 314 -11.10 -9.30 18.96
CA LEU A 314 -11.60 -9.54 20.32
C LEU A 314 -13.05 -9.11 20.47
N TYR A 315 -13.44 -7.94 19.95
CA TYR A 315 -14.80 -7.43 20.00
C TYR A 315 -15.81 -8.22 19.15
N SER A 316 -15.34 -8.99 18.18
CA SER A 316 -16.18 -9.85 17.32
C SER A 316 -16.49 -11.21 17.94
N LEU A 317 -15.76 -11.60 18.99
CA LEU A 317 -15.88 -12.90 19.62
C LEU A 317 -16.82 -12.87 20.83
N PRO A 318 -17.52 -13.97 21.11
CA PRO A 318 -18.35 -14.08 22.33
C PRO A 318 -17.51 -14.27 23.59
N ASP A 319 -18.14 -14.07 24.74
CA ASP A 319 -17.52 -14.37 26.02
C ASP A 319 -17.11 -15.85 26.13
N ASN A 320 -16.05 -16.11 26.87
CA ASN A 320 -15.39 -17.42 27.04
C ASN A 320 -14.75 -17.96 25.74
N SER A 321 -14.45 -17.10 24.79
CA SER A 321 -13.69 -17.45 23.58
C SER A 321 -12.18 -17.29 23.77
N PHE A 322 -11.44 -18.04 22.95
CA PHE A 322 -9.99 -17.96 22.84
C PHE A 322 -9.60 -17.49 21.45
N THR A 323 -8.50 -16.76 21.36
CA THR A 323 -7.91 -16.38 20.06
C THR A 323 -6.45 -15.96 20.22
N LEU A 324 -5.73 -15.88 19.10
CA LEU A 324 -4.41 -15.28 19.04
C LEU A 324 -4.55 -13.85 18.54
N VAL A 325 -3.83 -12.92 19.18
CA VAL A 325 -3.78 -11.50 18.82
C VAL A 325 -2.35 -10.98 18.88
N ASN A 326 -2.11 -9.88 18.17
CA ASN A 326 -0.82 -9.20 18.15
C ASN A 326 -0.86 -7.93 19.00
N ASP A 327 0.27 -7.61 19.63
CA ASP A 327 0.52 -6.26 20.14
C ASP A 327 1.09 -5.35 19.02
N LYS A 328 1.38 -4.10 19.38
CA LYS A 328 1.97 -3.10 18.45
C LYS A 328 3.38 -3.45 17.96
N ASN A 329 4.06 -4.39 18.61
CA ASN A 329 5.39 -4.86 18.27
C ASN A 329 5.37 -6.21 17.52
N ASN A 330 4.19 -6.63 17.05
CA ASN A 330 3.95 -7.92 16.39
C ASN A 330 4.23 -9.15 17.26
N LYS A 331 4.25 -8.99 18.58
CA LYS A 331 4.28 -10.13 19.50
C LYS A 331 2.92 -10.77 19.59
N ILE A 332 2.89 -12.10 19.56
CA ILE A 332 1.66 -12.88 19.54
C ILE A 332 1.30 -13.30 20.98
N TYR A 333 0.05 -13.13 21.32
CA TYR A 333 -0.52 -13.50 22.61
C TYR A 333 -1.72 -14.43 22.41
N LEU A 334 -1.82 -15.43 23.26
CA LEU A 334 -3.05 -16.21 23.42
C LEU A 334 -3.93 -15.49 24.44
N VAL A 335 -5.15 -15.18 24.00
CA VAL A 335 -6.11 -14.41 24.79
C VAL A 335 -7.37 -15.22 25.01
N LYS A 336 -7.89 -15.16 26.24
CA LYS A 336 -9.22 -15.61 26.63
C LYS A 336 -10.07 -14.40 26.97
N ILE A 337 -11.26 -14.30 26.38
CA ILE A 337 -12.28 -13.34 26.80
C ILE A 337 -13.02 -13.93 27.97
N THR A 338 -12.86 -13.37 29.19
CA THR A 338 -13.49 -13.92 30.40
C THR A 338 -14.90 -13.39 30.61
N GLY A 339 -15.23 -12.28 30.01
CA GLY A 339 -16.55 -11.68 30.03
C GLY A 339 -16.58 -10.29 29.45
N SER A 340 -17.79 -9.81 29.24
CA SER A 340 -18.05 -8.46 28.76
C SER A 340 -19.07 -7.75 29.64
N SER A 341 -18.95 -6.42 29.72
CA SER A 341 -19.93 -5.59 30.43
C SER A 341 -20.31 -4.39 29.59
N LYS A 342 -21.60 -4.07 29.55
CA LYS A 342 -22.10 -2.89 28.87
C LYS A 342 -21.81 -1.65 29.71
N ASN A 343 -21.23 -0.66 29.08
CA ASN A 343 -21.04 0.64 29.67
C ASN A 343 -22.34 1.46 29.53
N SER A 344 -22.79 2.05 30.64
CA SER A 344 -23.93 2.99 30.58
C SER A 344 -23.52 4.26 29.82
N PHE A 345 -24.38 4.78 28.96
CA PHE A 345 -24.19 6.04 28.27
C PHE A 345 -25.51 6.82 28.20
N ASN A 346 -25.39 8.12 27.97
CA ASN A 346 -26.56 8.96 27.73
C ASN A 346 -26.56 9.34 26.22
N LYS A 347 -27.73 9.37 25.61
CA LYS A 347 -27.92 9.74 24.20
C LYS A 347 -27.50 11.20 23.91
N THR A 348 -27.37 12.03 24.93
CA THR A 348 -26.86 13.41 24.83
C THR A 348 -25.34 13.49 24.97
N ASP A 349 -24.65 12.39 25.25
CA ASP A 349 -23.19 12.38 25.41
C ASP A 349 -22.50 12.75 24.10
N GLU A 350 -21.48 13.56 24.19
CA GLU A 350 -20.71 14.03 23.02
C GLU A 350 -20.16 12.89 22.19
N ASN A 351 -19.68 11.82 22.82
CA ASN A 351 -19.15 10.63 22.14
C ASN A 351 -20.24 9.90 21.35
N TYR A 352 -21.45 9.79 21.89
CA TYR A 352 -22.57 9.18 21.18
C TYR A 352 -23.02 10.05 19.99
N LEU A 353 -23.09 11.37 20.16
CA LEU A 353 -23.43 12.29 19.08
C LEU A 353 -22.39 12.28 17.95
N LYS A 354 -21.11 12.24 18.28
CA LYS A 354 -20.01 12.08 17.31
C LYS A 354 -20.12 10.73 16.58
N PHE A 355 -20.39 9.65 17.30
CA PHE A 355 -20.61 8.34 16.72
C PHE A 355 -21.76 8.36 15.71
N ILE A 356 -22.92 8.93 16.05
CA ILE A 356 -24.05 9.07 15.13
C ILE A 356 -23.65 9.82 13.87
N SER A 357 -23.01 10.99 14.02
CA SER A 357 -22.55 11.79 12.89
C SER A 357 -21.62 11.02 11.97
N ASN A 358 -20.70 10.26 12.56
CA ASN A 358 -19.77 9.41 11.82
C ASN A 358 -20.49 8.25 11.09
N GLN A 359 -21.47 7.60 11.74
CA GLN A 359 -22.25 6.54 11.11
C GLN A 359 -23.07 7.05 9.91
N TYR A 360 -23.66 8.22 10.01
CA TYR A 360 -24.32 8.85 8.86
C TYR A 360 -23.36 9.13 7.72
N THR A 361 -22.17 9.60 8.02
CA THR A 361 -21.13 9.86 7.01
C THR A 361 -20.69 8.56 6.33
N ILE A 362 -20.43 7.50 7.10
CA ILE A 362 -20.04 6.18 6.58
C ILE A 362 -21.14 5.63 5.66
N ASN A 363 -22.39 5.65 6.09
CA ASN A 363 -23.53 5.14 5.31
C ASN A 363 -23.71 5.94 4.03
N ARG A 364 -23.63 7.26 4.10
CA ARG A 364 -23.70 8.15 2.93
C ARG A 364 -22.59 7.82 1.92
N MET A 365 -21.34 7.70 2.39
CA MET A 365 -20.20 7.36 1.52
C MET A 365 -20.35 5.98 0.88
N ALA A 366 -20.88 4.99 1.60
CA ALA A 366 -21.14 3.66 1.06
C ALA A 366 -22.15 3.72 -0.10
N ILE A 367 -23.21 4.51 0.03
CA ILE A 367 -24.19 4.69 -1.05
C ILE A 367 -23.60 5.43 -2.24
N LEU A 368 -22.85 6.51 -2.00
CA LEU A 368 -22.19 7.25 -3.08
C LEU A 368 -21.19 6.36 -3.83
N LYS A 369 -20.48 5.49 -3.14
CA LYS A 369 -19.60 4.49 -3.76
C LYS A 369 -20.37 3.49 -4.62
N SER A 370 -21.51 2.99 -4.12
CA SER A 370 -22.36 2.08 -4.90
C SER A 370 -22.95 2.78 -6.12
N TYR A 371 -23.26 4.07 -5.99
CA TYR A 371 -23.74 4.87 -7.11
C TYR A 371 -22.67 5.10 -8.17
N ASP A 372 -21.43 5.37 -7.77
CA ASP A 372 -20.29 5.47 -8.69
C ASP A 372 -20.08 4.16 -9.49
N GLN A 373 -20.22 3.00 -8.84
CA GLN A 373 -20.18 1.72 -9.53
C GLN A 373 -21.32 1.58 -10.54
N LEU A 374 -22.55 1.96 -10.15
CA LEU A 374 -23.70 1.94 -11.05
C LEU A 374 -23.47 2.84 -12.29
N LEU A 375 -22.89 4.04 -12.12
CA LEU A 375 -22.57 4.94 -13.22
C LEU A 375 -21.52 4.32 -14.18
N ASN A 376 -20.50 3.69 -13.64
CA ASN A 376 -19.49 2.98 -14.43
C ASN A 376 -20.10 1.87 -15.30
N ASP A 377 -21.04 1.11 -14.75
CA ASP A 377 -21.75 0.06 -15.49
C ASP A 377 -22.71 0.63 -16.54
N LYS A 378 -23.42 1.73 -16.19
CA LYS A 378 -24.39 2.41 -17.06
C LYS A 378 -23.74 3.00 -18.31
N TYR A 379 -22.61 3.70 -18.16
CA TYR A 379 -21.97 4.47 -19.23
C TYR A 379 -20.84 3.74 -19.96
N LYS A 380 -20.53 2.48 -19.62
CA LYS A 380 -19.56 1.59 -20.32
C LYS A 380 -18.24 2.28 -20.66
N VAL A 381 -17.50 2.64 -19.64
CA VAL A 381 -16.19 3.33 -19.77
C VAL A 381 -15.20 2.49 -20.58
N GLN A 382 -14.63 3.06 -21.64
CA GLN A 382 -13.57 2.45 -22.45
C GLN A 382 -12.28 3.27 -22.34
N LEU A 383 -11.19 2.62 -21.97
CA LEU A 383 -9.90 3.24 -21.82
C LEU A 383 -9.02 2.99 -23.04
N ASN A 384 -8.45 4.05 -23.62
CA ASN A 384 -7.47 3.93 -24.69
C ASN A 384 -6.07 3.74 -24.07
N GLN A 385 -5.64 2.48 -23.92
CA GLN A 385 -4.38 2.12 -23.30
C GLN A 385 -3.17 2.81 -23.98
N LYS A 386 -3.16 2.91 -25.31
CA LYS A 386 -2.08 3.57 -26.05
C LYS A 386 -1.93 5.06 -25.69
N THR A 387 -3.05 5.73 -25.43
CA THR A 387 -3.03 7.15 -25.01
C THR A 387 -2.54 7.27 -23.58
N ILE A 388 -2.96 6.37 -22.70
CA ILE A 388 -2.51 6.33 -21.30
C ILE A 388 -1.00 6.09 -21.24
N ASP A 389 -0.47 5.16 -22.02
CA ASP A 389 0.97 4.85 -22.07
C ASP A 389 1.78 6.02 -22.61
N ARG A 390 1.27 6.76 -23.62
CA ARG A 390 1.91 8.00 -24.08
C ARG A 390 1.98 9.06 -22.99
N VAL A 391 0.90 9.25 -22.24
CA VAL A 391 0.89 10.22 -21.13
C VAL A 391 1.88 9.77 -20.04
N LYS A 392 1.89 8.48 -19.67
CA LYS A 392 2.84 7.94 -18.68
C LYS A 392 4.29 8.15 -19.11
N ASN A 393 4.60 8.00 -20.40
CA ASN A 393 5.96 8.18 -20.92
C ASN A 393 6.37 9.66 -21.04
N TYR A 394 5.42 10.57 -21.23
CA TYR A 394 5.69 12.01 -21.28
C TYR A 394 6.08 12.60 -19.90
N PHE A 395 5.63 11.98 -18.80
CA PHE A 395 5.89 12.42 -17.43
C PHE A 395 6.91 11.53 -16.68
N LYS A 396 7.63 10.65 -17.38
CA LYS A 396 8.82 9.97 -16.88
C LYS A 396 10.05 10.79 -17.18
#